data_03423d92f35716d8e829ead3084cb838
#
_entry.id   03423d92f35716d8e829ead3084cb838
#
_cell.length_a   1.000
_cell.length_b   1.000
_cell.length_c   1.000
_cell.angle_alpha   90.00
_cell.angle_beta   90.00
_cell.angle_gamma   90.00
#
_symmetry.space_group_name_H-M   'P 1'
#
loop_
_entity.id
_entity.type
_entity.pdbx_description
1 polymer ?
#
loop_
_entity_poly.entity_id
_entity_poly.type
_entity_poly.pdbx_seq_one_letter_code
_entity_poly.pdbx_strand_id
1 'polypeptide(L)'
;MTHFLVACDKCKGSLSAFEMCNLAESVLSERFPTSDVTKVPLTDGGEGFCEILTLGAQGVLHSIEVLDSVGSKQKVQYGICDVEKLSPKVIKFLNLPSCGNLGIVEMAQAAGLADLPESKRNPWETSTFGVGQILKEVAGFGVDVILLGIGGSS
;
A
#
# COMPACT_ATOMS: atom_id res chain seq x y z
N MET A 1 -29.85 -14.54 4.36
CA MET A 1 -29.19 -13.61 3.43
C MET A 1 -27.77 -14.09 3.25
N THR A 2 -27.29 -14.30 2.04
CA THR A 2 -25.93 -14.79 1.79
C THR A 2 -24.99 -13.59 1.83
N HIS A 3 -23.84 -13.74 2.52
CA HIS A 3 -22.81 -12.73 2.59
C HIS A 3 -21.53 -13.28 1.95
N PHE A 4 -20.96 -12.56 0.99
CA PHE A 4 -19.68 -12.87 0.37
C PHE A 4 -18.59 -11.95 0.91
N LEU A 5 -17.45 -12.54 1.25
CA LEU A 5 -16.22 -11.81 1.54
C LEU A 5 -15.27 -11.99 0.37
N VAL A 6 -14.93 -10.89 -0.32
CA VAL A 6 -13.99 -10.88 -1.45
C VAL A 6 -12.66 -10.33 -0.95
N ALA A 7 -11.66 -11.19 -0.87
CA ALA A 7 -10.33 -10.85 -0.38
C ALA A 7 -9.30 -11.26 -1.44
N CYS A 8 -8.96 -10.32 -2.32
CA CYS A 8 -8.06 -10.56 -3.46
C CYS A 8 -6.79 -9.74 -3.31
N ASP A 9 -5.66 -10.36 -3.62
CA ASP A 9 -4.41 -9.65 -3.94
C ASP A 9 -4.38 -9.30 -5.44
N LYS A 10 -3.42 -8.48 -5.87
CA LYS A 10 -3.19 -8.11 -7.26
C LYS A 10 -2.86 -9.31 -8.15
N CYS A 11 -3.24 -9.21 -9.43
CA CYS A 11 -2.70 -10.05 -10.48
C CYS A 11 -1.51 -9.32 -11.13
N LYS A 12 -0.28 -9.78 -10.88
CA LYS A 12 0.95 -9.13 -11.35
C LYS A 12 0.90 -8.79 -12.83
N GLY A 13 1.16 -7.50 -13.15
CA GLY A 13 1.17 -6.99 -14.51
C GLY A 13 -0.20 -6.92 -15.21
N SER A 14 -1.32 -7.07 -14.47
CA SER A 14 -2.67 -7.10 -15.04
C SER A 14 -3.66 -6.24 -14.23
N LEU A 15 -4.04 -6.68 -13.04
CA LEU A 15 -5.08 -6.03 -12.23
C LEU A 15 -4.58 -5.76 -10.82
N SER A 16 -4.90 -4.57 -10.30
CA SER A 16 -4.70 -4.23 -8.89
C SER A 16 -5.64 -5.05 -7.99
N ALA A 17 -5.35 -5.09 -6.69
CA ALA A 17 -6.22 -5.74 -5.71
C ALA A 17 -7.62 -5.11 -5.66
N PHE A 18 -7.72 -3.78 -5.81
CA PHE A 18 -9.00 -3.08 -5.88
C PHE A 18 -9.80 -3.46 -7.12
N GLU A 19 -9.17 -3.50 -8.29
CA GLU A 19 -9.82 -3.92 -9.54
C GLU A 19 -10.31 -5.36 -9.47
N MET A 20 -9.51 -6.27 -8.91
CA MET A 20 -9.92 -7.66 -8.68
C MET A 20 -11.14 -7.76 -7.76
N CYS A 21 -11.14 -7.03 -6.64
CA CYS A 21 -12.28 -7.01 -5.73
C CYS A 21 -13.52 -6.40 -6.37
N ASN A 22 -13.40 -5.33 -7.16
CA ASN A 22 -14.52 -4.69 -7.85
C ASN A 22 -15.11 -5.60 -8.94
N LEU A 23 -14.25 -6.29 -9.68
CA LEU A 23 -14.71 -7.24 -10.70
C LEU A 23 -15.47 -8.42 -10.07
N ALA A 24 -14.94 -8.97 -8.98
CA ALA A 24 -15.61 -10.05 -8.25
C ALA A 24 -16.95 -9.59 -7.65
N GLU A 25 -17.03 -8.40 -7.06
CA GLU A 25 -18.28 -7.82 -6.58
C GLU A 25 -19.31 -7.68 -7.69
N SER A 26 -18.91 -7.15 -8.85
CA SER A 26 -19.82 -6.99 -10.01
C SER A 26 -20.46 -8.32 -10.42
N VAL A 27 -19.65 -9.36 -10.58
CA VAL A 27 -20.12 -10.70 -10.96
C VAL A 27 -21.02 -11.32 -9.87
N LEU A 28 -20.64 -11.17 -8.60
CA LEU A 28 -21.43 -11.72 -7.49
C LEU A 28 -22.78 -11.00 -7.34
N SER A 29 -22.80 -9.68 -7.49
CA SER A 29 -24.04 -8.88 -7.41
C SER A 29 -24.99 -9.19 -8.54
N GLU A 30 -24.49 -9.46 -9.76
CA GLU A 30 -25.31 -9.90 -10.89
C GLU A 30 -25.90 -11.29 -10.65
N ARG A 31 -25.10 -12.21 -10.14
CA ARG A 31 -25.48 -13.60 -9.96
C ARG A 31 -26.34 -13.84 -8.72
N PHE A 32 -26.15 -13.03 -7.68
CA PHE A 32 -26.80 -13.12 -6.38
C PHE A 32 -27.33 -11.75 -5.92
N PRO A 33 -28.39 -11.22 -6.54
CA PRO A 33 -28.86 -9.83 -6.32
C PRO A 33 -29.31 -9.51 -4.90
N THR A 34 -29.58 -10.54 -4.09
CA THR A 34 -30.03 -10.38 -2.68
C THR A 34 -28.93 -10.62 -1.66
N SER A 35 -27.69 -10.74 -2.10
CA SER A 35 -26.54 -10.96 -1.24
C SER A 35 -25.81 -9.65 -0.92
N ASP A 36 -25.13 -9.62 0.23
CA ASP A 36 -24.17 -8.58 0.57
C ASP A 36 -22.77 -9.01 0.14
N VAL A 37 -21.98 -8.07 -0.37
CA VAL A 37 -20.57 -8.29 -0.73
C VAL A 37 -19.69 -7.32 0.04
N THR A 38 -18.77 -7.87 0.83
CA THR A 38 -17.72 -7.09 1.50
C THR A 38 -16.40 -7.29 0.77
N LYS A 39 -15.76 -6.18 0.37
CA LYS A 39 -14.45 -6.19 -0.29
C LYS A 39 -13.35 -5.91 0.71
N VAL A 40 -12.30 -6.73 0.70
CA VAL A 40 -11.08 -6.56 1.50
C VAL A 40 -9.89 -6.80 0.58
N PRO A 41 -9.43 -5.77 -0.17
CA PRO A 41 -8.23 -5.92 -0.97
C PRO A 41 -7.03 -6.26 -0.07
N LEU A 42 -6.20 -7.20 -0.55
CA LEU A 42 -5.04 -7.69 0.17
C LEU A 42 -3.75 -7.17 -0.49
N THR A 43 -2.65 -7.24 0.26
CA THR A 43 -1.32 -6.87 -0.21
C THR A 43 -0.24 -7.72 0.47
N ASP A 44 0.82 -8.01 -0.27
CA ASP A 44 1.99 -8.77 0.18
C ASP A 44 3.16 -7.88 0.64
N GLY A 45 2.92 -6.59 0.81
CA GLY A 45 3.96 -5.60 1.16
C GLY A 45 4.63 -4.93 -0.06
N GLY A 46 4.20 -5.28 -1.28
CA GLY A 46 4.61 -4.64 -2.53
C GLY A 46 3.59 -3.63 -3.04
N GLU A 47 3.39 -3.60 -4.36
CA GLU A 47 2.46 -2.68 -5.04
C GLU A 47 1.06 -2.67 -4.41
N GLY A 48 0.57 -1.46 -4.10
CA GLY A 48 -0.72 -1.22 -3.46
C GLY A 48 -0.68 -1.25 -1.93
N PHE A 49 0.46 -1.58 -1.30
CA PHE A 49 0.59 -1.66 0.15
C PHE A 49 0.20 -0.36 0.85
N CYS A 50 0.76 0.75 0.39
CA CYS A 50 0.49 2.06 0.97
C CYS A 50 -0.99 2.43 0.88
N GLU A 51 -1.58 2.32 -0.30
CA GLU A 51 -2.98 2.69 -0.53
C GLU A 51 -3.95 1.80 0.25
N ILE A 52 -3.80 0.47 0.12
CA ILE A 52 -4.70 -0.50 0.75
C ILE A 52 -4.72 -0.33 2.27
N LEU A 53 -3.55 -0.24 2.89
CA LEU A 53 -3.49 -0.12 4.35
C LEU A 53 -3.94 1.25 4.84
N THR A 54 -3.60 2.33 4.13
CA THR A 54 -4.02 3.68 4.50
C THR A 54 -5.54 3.81 4.45
N LEU A 55 -6.17 3.36 3.36
CA LEU A 55 -7.63 3.41 3.21
C LEU A 55 -8.32 2.47 4.21
N GLY A 56 -7.78 1.27 4.41
CA GLY A 56 -8.29 0.32 5.40
C GLY A 56 -8.20 0.82 6.85
N ALA A 57 -7.22 1.66 7.15
CA ALA A 57 -7.04 2.33 8.44
C ALA A 57 -7.80 3.67 8.55
N GLN A 58 -8.60 4.05 7.56
CA GLN A 58 -9.28 5.36 7.47
C GLN A 58 -8.30 6.55 7.58
N GLY A 59 -7.08 6.35 7.07
CA GLY A 59 -6.02 7.35 7.03
C GLY A 59 -6.13 8.27 5.82
N VAL A 60 -5.12 9.12 5.66
CA VAL A 60 -5.01 10.11 4.58
C VAL A 60 -3.78 9.81 3.73
N LEU A 61 -3.96 9.76 2.41
CA LEU A 61 -2.87 9.65 1.45
C LEU A 61 -2.30 11.03 1.14
N HIS A 62 -1.00 11.15 1.22
CA HIS A 62 -0.20 12.32 0.85
C HIS A 62 0.66 11.98 -0.36
N SER A 63 1.14 13.01 -1.07
CA SER A 63 2.01 12.83 -2.23
C SER A 63 3.28 13.66 -2.09
N ILE A 64 4.40 13.11 -2.55
CA ILE A 64 5.69 13.77 -2.60
C ILE A 64 6.41 13.43 -3.91
N GLU A 65 7.27 14.34 -4.41
CA GLU A 65 8.21 14.07 -5.49
C GLU A 65 9.53 13.58 -4.91
N VAL A 66 9.97 12.40 -5.32
CA VAL A 66 11.24 11.78 -4.91
C VAL A 66 12.01 11.29 -6.14
N LEU A 67 13.21 10.76 -5.95
CA LEU A 67 13.94 10.08 -7.02
C LEU A 67 13.52 8.61 -7.08
N ASP A 68 13.36 8.10 -8.30
CA ASP A 68 13.20 6.66 -8.55
C ASP A 68 14.54 5.92 -8.37
N SER A 69 14.53 4.61 -8.59
CA SER A 69 15.72 3.77 -8.44
C SER A 69 16.88 4.11 -9.38
N VAL A 70 16.64 4.85 -10.46
CA VAL A 70 17.66 5.28 -11.45
C VAL A 70 17.90 6.79 -11.43
N GLY A 71 17.39 7.50 -10.42
CA GLY A 71 17.64 8.93 -10.20
C GLY A 71 16.72 9.88 -10.97
N SER A 72 15.64 9.40 -11.56
CA SER A 72 14.62 10.23 -12.21
C SER A 72 13.58 10.70 -11.18
N LYS A 73 12.97 11.87 -11.41
CA LYS A 73 11.91 12.37 -10.55
C LYS A 73 10.62 11.57 -10.73
N GLN A 74 10.03 11.18 -9.61
CA GLN A 74 8.78 10.42 -9.56
C GLN A 74 7.88 10.93 -8.45
N LYS A 75 6.58 11.03 -8.73
CA LYS A 75 5.57 11.35 -7.73
C LYS A 75 5.09 10.05 -7.09
N VAL A 76 5.19 9.98 -5.76
CA VAL A 76 4.83 8.81 -4.96
C VAL A 76 3.85 9.20 -3.87
N GLN A 77 3.23 8.20 -3.23
CA GLN A 77 2.32 8.41 -2.12
C GLN A 77 2.84 7.77 -0.83
N TYR A 78 2.43 8.33 0.30
CA TYR A 78 2.54 7.73 1.62
C TYR A 78 1.26 7.98 2.41
N GLY A 79 0.99 7.13 3.41
CA GLY A 79 -0.20 7.22 4.24
C GLY A 79 0.12 7.74 5.63
N ILE A 80 -0.80 8.53 6.20
CA ILE A 80 -0.79 8.90 7.61
C ILE A 80 -2.11 8.43 8.23
N CYS A 81 -2.00 7.64 9.29
CA CYS A 81 -3.14 7.04 9.97
C CYS A 81 -3.07 7.36 11.47
N ASP A 82 -4.22 7.65 12.05
CA ASP A 82 -4.38 7.78 13.49
C ASP A 82 -4.49 6.38 14.12
N VAL A 83 -3.58 6.04 15.03
CA VAL A 83 -3.54 4.71 15.69
C VAL A 83 -4.82 4.46 16.49
N GLU A 84 -5.44 5.49 17.08
CA GLU A 84 -6.66 5.35 17.87
C GLU A 84 -7.87 4.88 17.05
N LYS A 85 -7.84 5.05 15.73
CA LYS A 85 -8.87 4.55 14.81
C LYS A 85 -8.72 3.08 14.46
N LEU A 86 -7.57 2.48 14.76
CA LEU A 86 -7.31 1.07 14.50
C LEU A 86 -8.00 0.18 15.53
N SER A 87 -8.36 -1.03 15.11
CA SER A 87 -8.91 -1.99 16.08
C SER A 87 -7.86 -2.40 17.12
N PRO A 88 -8.25 -2.67 18.38
CA PRO A 88 -7.32 -3.13 19.42
C PRO A 88 -6.54 -4.40 19.02
N LYS A 89 -7.14 -5.24 18.17
CA LYS A 89 -6.48 -6.43 17.63
C LYS A 89 -5.30 -6.09 16.72
N VAL A 90 -5.48 -5.09 15.86
CA VAL A 90 -4.42 -4.61 14.95
C VAL A 90 -3.30 -3.95 15.74
N ILE A 91 -3.63 -3.06 16.68
CA ILE A 91 -2.65 -2.40 17.56
C ILE A 91 -1.78 -3.45 18.27
N LYS A 92 -2.43 -4.46 18.88
CA LYS A 92 -1.72 -5.56 19.57
C LYS A 92 -0.89 -6.41 18.61
N PHE A 93 -1.44 -6.76 17.44
CA PHE A 93 -0.76 -7.63 16.44
C PHE A 93 0.50 -6.97 15.90
N LEU A 94 0.43 -5.68 15.57
CA LEU A 94 1.55 -4.90 15.03
C LEU A 94 2.44 -4.31 16.14
N ASN A 95 2.11 -4.54 17.42
CA ASN A 95 2.82 -3.98 18.57
C ASN A 95 2.96 -2.44 18.48
N LEU A 96 1.87 -1.76 18.07
CA LEU A 96 1.81 -0.31 17.96
C LEU A 96 1.63 0.35 19.34
N PRO A 97 2.02 1.64 19.50
CA PRO A 97 1.60 2.43 20.65
C PRO A 97 0.06 2.51 20.71
N SER A 98 -0.49 2.87 21.88
CA SER A 98 -1.95 2.97 22.05
C SER A 98 -2.57 4.22 21.45
N CYS A 99 -1.75 5.21 21.10
CA CYS A 99 -2.15 6.48 20.47
C CYS A 99 -1.01 6.99 19.59
N GLY A 100 -1.29 8.05 18.84
CA GLY A 100 -0.32 8.68 17.95
C GLY A 100 -0.57 8.40 16.47
N ASN A 101 0.41 8.71 15.64
CA ASN A 101 0.32 8.60 14.19
C ASN A 101 1.20 7.47 13.64
N LEU A 102 0.61 6.70 12.72
CA LEU A 102 1.28 5.66 11.94
C LEU A 102 1.52 6.16 10.52
N GLY A 103 2.79 6.21 10.09
CA GLY A 103 3.16 6.41 8.69
C GLY A 103 3.16 5.07 7.93
N ILE A 104 2.60 5.05 6.74
CA ILE A 104 2.61 3.87 5.85
C ILE A 104 3.38 4.22 4.60
N VAL A 105 4.45 3.48 4.35
CA VAL A 105 5.38 3.69 3.22
C VAL A 105 5.50 2.41 2.41
N GLU A 106 5.48 2.55 1.10
CA GLU A 106 5.69 1.46 0.15
C GLU A 106 6.99 1.69 -0.62
N MET A 107 7.94 0.77 -0.47
CA MET A 107 9.23 0.82 -1.13
C MET A 107 9.08 0.75 -2.65
N ALA A 108 8.16 -0.08 -3.15
CA ALA A 108 7.96 -0.30 -4.57
C ALA A 108 7.60 0.97 -5.34
N GLN A 109 7.00 1.97 -4.70
CA GLN A 109 6.65 3.23 -5.38
C GLN A 109 7.88 4.04 -5.82
N ALA A 110 9.00 3.97 -5.08
CA ALA A 110 10.23 4.69 -5.45
C ALA A 110 11.31 3.76 -6.02
N ALA A 111 11.31 2.50 -5.62
CA ALA A 111 12.32 1.52 -6.02
C ALA A 111 11.68 0.19 -6.46
N GLY A 112 10.58 0.27 -7.22
CA GLY A 112 9.87 -0.90 -7.73
C GLY A 112 10.52 -1.51 -8.96
N LEU A 113 10.64 -2.85 -8.97
CA LEU A 113 11.16 -3.59 -10.11
C LEU A 113 10.19 -3.56 -11.31
N ALA A 114 8.88 -3.49 -11.05
CA ALA A 114 7.87 -3.50 -12.10
C ALA A 114 7.95 -2.26 -13.01
N ASP A 115 8.27 -1.11 -12.43
CA ASP A 115 8.36 0.16 -13.15
C ASP A 115 9.69 0.34 -13.88
N LEU A 116 10.67 -0.52 -13.62
CA LEU A 116 11.97 -0.46 -14.25
C LEU A 116 11.97 -1.17 -15.61
N PRO A 117 12.33 -0.47 -16.71
CA PRO A 117 12.58 -1.12 -17.99
C PRO A 117 13.62 -2.25 -17.84
N GLU A 118 13.43 -3.34 -18.55
CA GLU A 118 14.29 -4.52 -18.44
C GLU A 118 15.78 -4.19 -18.67
N SER A 119 16.05 -3.27 -19.59
CA SER A 119 17.41 -2.77 -19.90
C SER A 119 18.08 -2.01 -18.75
N LYS A 120 17.32 -1.56 -17.75
CA LYS A 120 17.81 -0.82 -16.56
C LYS A 120 17.80 -1.65 -15.29
N ARG A 121 17.44 -2.93 -15.37
CA ARG A 121 17.42 -3.86 -14.21
C ARG A 121 18.83 -4.33 -13.87
N ASN A 122 19.64 -3.41 -13.38
CA ASN A 122 21.00 -3.67 -12.92
C ASN A 122 21.12 -3.25 -11.45
N PRO A 123 21.23 -4.18 -10.49
CA PRO A 123 21.27 -3.85 -9.06
C PRO A 123 22.50 -3.02 -8.65
N TRP A 124 23.55 -2.95 -9.49
CA TRP A 124 24.70 -2.08 -9.27
C TRP A 124 24.45 -0.61 -9.62
N GLU A 125 23.39 -0.33 -10.37
CA GLU A 125 23.03 1.00 -10.88
C GLU A 125 21.72 1.52 -10.29
N THR A 126 21.03 0.70 -9.50
CA THR A 126 19.79 1.08 -8.83
C THR A 126 20.03 1.48 -7.37
N SER A 127 19.13 2.30 -6.83
CA SER A 127 19.24 2.84 -5.48
C SER A 127 17.88 2.95 -4.80
N THR A 128 17.87 2.75 -3.49
CA THR A 128 16.71 3.03 -2.63
C THR A 128 16.72 4.44 -2.05
N PHE A 129 17.49 5.36 -2.63
CA PHE A 129 17.61 6.74 -2.14
C PHE A 129 16.25 7.44 -2.04
N GLY A 130 15.38 7.27 -3.03
CA GLY A 130 14.02 7.81 -3.03
C GLY A 130 13.16 7.27 -1.89
N VAL A 131 13.33 6.00 -1.51
CA VAL A 131 12.67 5.44 -0.31
C VAL A 131 13.12 6.20 0.95
N GLY A 132 14.42 6.50 1.06
CA GLY A 132 14.96 7.33 2.14
C GLY A 132 14.34 8.74 2.17
N GLN A 133 14.06 9.33 1.00
CA GLN A 133 13.37 10.62 0.90
C GLN A 133 11.94 10.54 1.43
N ILE A 134 11.18 9.47 1.09
CA ILE A 134 9.83 9.23 1.63
C ILE A 134 9.89 9.08 3.16
N LEU A 135 10.80 8.24 3.65
CA LEU A 135 10.94 8.01 5.10
C LEU A 135 11.28 9.30 5.86
N LYS A 136 12.13 10.15 5.29
CA LYS A 136 12.48 11.46 5.87
C LYS A 136 11.26 12.39 5.94
N GLU A 137 10.47 12.43 4.87
CA GLU A 137 9.23 13.23 4.81
C GLU A 137 8.24 12.77 5.88
N VAL A 138 7.97 11.46 5.92
CA VAL A 138 7.04 10.84 6.88
C VAL A 138 7.49 11.07 8.32
N ALA A 139 8.78 10.92 8.60
CA ALA A 139 9.34 11.22 9.93
C ALA A 139 9.18 12.71 10.29
N GLY A 140 9.35 13.61 9.32
CA GLY A 140 9.12 15.05 9.48
C GLY A 140 7.67 15.42 9.77
N PHE A 141 6.72 14.56 9.40
CA PHE A 141 5.30 14.72 9.70
C PHE A 141 4.98 14.49 11.20
N GLY A 142 5.92 13.94 11.96
CA GLY A 142 5.76 13.68 13.39
C GLY A 142 5.01 12.39 13.69
N VAL A 143 5.23 11.34 12.89
CA VAL A 143 4.68 10.00 13.16
C VAL A 143 5.47 9.29 14.25
N ASP A 144 4.78 8.48 15.03
CA ASP A 144 5.38 7.69 16.13
C ASP A 144 5.94 6.36 15.64
N VAL A 145 5.36 5.83 14.57
CA VAL A 145 5.75 4.55 13.96
C VAL A 145 5.64 4.64 12.44
N ILE A 146 6.55 3.98 11.74
CA ILE A 146 6.48 3.80 10.29
C ILE A 146 6.34 2.31 9.98
N LEU A 147 5.32 1.97 9.20
CA LEU A 147 5.14 0.64 8.60
C LEU A 147 5.64 0.70 7.15
N LEU A 148 6.72 -0.03 6.88
CA LEU A 148 7.36 -0.06 5.57
C LEU A 148 7.07 -1.39 4.86
N GLY A 149 6.38 -1.33 3.72
CA GLY A 149 6.24 -2.44 2.80
C GLY A 149 7.49 -2.56 1.92
N ILE A 150 8.16 -3.71 1.95
CA ILE A 150 9.45 -3.93 1.26
C ILE A 150 9.35 -4.91 0.07
N GLY A 151 8.13 -5.33 -0.30
CA GLY A 151 7.91 -6.18 -1.45
C GLY A 151 8.13 -5.45 -2.78
N GLY A 152 8.44 -6.19 -3.84
CA GLY A 152 8.53 -5.67 -5.21
C GLY A 152 9.71 -4.75 -5.49
N SER A 153 10.73 -4.69 -4.63
CA SER A 153 11.91 -3.84 -4.84
C SER A 153 12.79 -4.29 -6.01
N SER A 154 13.45 -3.32 -6.66
CA SER A 154 14.46 -3.50 -7.72
C SER A 154 15.85 -3.68 -7.15
#